data_5c2334d3bbec825c0c6a7196aa72145c
#
_entry.id   5c2334d3bbec825c0c6a7196aa72145c
#
_cell.length_a   1.000
_cell.length_b   1.000
_cell.length_c   1.000
_cell.angle_alpha   90.00
_cell.angle_beta   90.00
_cell.angle_gamma   90.00
#
_symmetry.space_group_name_H-M   'P 1'
#
loop_
_entity.id
_entity.type
_entity.pdbx_description
1 polymer ?
#
loop_
_entity_poly.entity_id
_entity_poly.type
_entity_poly.pdbx_seq_one_letter_code
_entity_poly.pdbx_strand_id
1 'polypeptide(L)'
;MSGNKHKWARKIGFGFGPNELPPTDVESWNNSQLTSNFKSVGMAKRYSDVEIWPQEYNFSFEDRLRRAGEYDEGKKQIENSKKLTSFEKKKRVRTLRDQTDVALFDVYKFWHSAIYGDDMVKQRLTHFWTNHFTVGGGGRRNYIIGDLIYRVIYGNLNASFDELLYKVTTHVGMLDYLDNAESVGERSESAKWARRNGKTQGLNDNLARELLELHSVSPNKKYTEDDIRNSAKILAGWGANTDSVVRRFYKERKRGNPTIGSLEKFIHEPYFKDRAEPGRKIVLDKKFHSGKKSLRHLTNMLASDDFTARHLSKKLAIHFIGELVSQSEIDSIYNVWKDSKGNLEEVNKEVLNVTALSKGRKFLWPSTWMFQAIRFSGSSFLPGFRDGNASFTNVVPSKLNYEPKKILEELGNSFWESRQPDGYSERKDDWVSTEHFDRRIKVASRIYSFQPDRQGEEIANLLDFSSNTKMAIDKASNMRDKFIVALCSPDFMEV
;
A
#
# COMPACT_ATOMS: atom_id res chain seq x y z
N MET A 1 4.85 5.31 32.05
CA MET A 1 5.13 5.87 30.72
C MET A 1 4.89 7.38 30.78
N SER A 2 5.92 8.19 31.07
CA SER A 2 5.83 9.66 31.03
C SER A 2 6.44 10.25 29.76
N GLY A 3 6.54 9.47 28.69
CA GLY A 3 7.00 9.93 27.39
C GLY A 3 5.95 10.82 26.71
N ASN A 4 6.40 11.77 25.90
CA ASN A 4 5.54 12.63 25.12
C ASN A 4 4.61 11.79 24.21
N LYS A 5 3.32 11.71 24.58
CA LYS A 5 2.31 10.94 23.87
C LYS A 5 2.13 11.34 22.40
N HIS A 6 2.43 12.60 22.06
CA HIS A 6 2.42 13.06 20.68
C HIS A 6 3.56 12.44 19.84
N LYS A 7 4.78 12.34 20.40
CA LYS A 7 5.90 11.67 19.74
C LYS A 7 5.58 10.20 19.52
N TRP A 8 5.08 9.54 20.56
CA TRP A 8 4.69 8.13 20.48
C TRP A 8 3.64 7.89 19.37
N ALA A 9 2.56 8.67 19.32
CA ALA A 9 1.51 8.51 18.31
C ALA A 9 2.03 8.72 16.87
N ARG A 10 3.09 9.53 16.70
CA ARG A 10 3.75 9.71 15.41
C ARG A 10 4.64 8.52 15.02
N LYS A 11 5.22 7.81 15.98
CA LYS A 11 5.97 6.57 15.70
C LYS A 11 5.06 5.47 15.17
N ILE A 12 3.93 5.23 15.82
CA ILE A 12 3.05 4.11 15.50
C ILE A 12 1.97 4.42 14.47
N GLY A 13 1.67 5.73 14.23
CA GLY A 13 0.63 6.19 13.33
C GLY A 13 1.00 7.47 12.60
N PHE A 14 0.06 8.43 12.59
CA PHE A 14 0.23 9.74 11.96
C PHE A 14 0.18 10.90 12.95
N GLY A 15 0.12 10.62 14.26
CA GLY A 15 0.01 11.63 15.31
C GLY A 15 -1.42 12.11 15.56
N PHE A 16 -1.61 12.93 16.59
CA PHE A 16 -2.90 13.50 16.96
C PHE A 16 -3.07 14.91 16.38
N GLY A 17 -4.20 15.17 15.75
CA GLY A 17 -4.59 16.49 15.28
C GLY A 17 -4.90 17.46 16.42
N PRO A 18 -5.16 18.76 16.14
CA PRO A 18 -5.43 19.76 17.17
C PRO A 18 -6.64 19.46 18.06
N ASN A 19 -7.65 18.80 17.49
CA ASN A 19 -8.89 18.46 18.19
C ASN A 19 -8.90 17.04 18.76
N GLU A 20 -7.78 16.30 18.67
CA GLU A 20 -7.64 14.94 19.17
C GLU A 20 -6.84 14.93 20.48
N LEU A 21 -7.38 14.29 21.50
CA LEU A 21 -6.69 14.13 22.78
C LEU A 21 -5.89 12.82 22.79
N PRO A 22 -4.62 12.86 23.23
CA PRO A 22 -3.86 11.65 23.49
C PRO A 22 -4.58 10.76 24.51
N PRO A 23 -4.61 9.43 24.31
CA PRO A 23 -5.31 8.52 25.20
C PRO A 23 -4.69 8.53 26.60
N THR A 24 -5.53 8.30 27.60
CA THR A 24 -5.08 8.09 29.00
C THR A 24 -4.44 6.71 29.15
N ASP A 25 -5.06 5.69 28.57
CA ASP A 25 -4.59 4.32 28.50
C ASP A 25 -4.09 3.97 27.09
N VAL A 26 -2.77 3.83 26.99
CA VAL A 26 -2.07 3.56 25.72
C VAL A 26 -2.31 2.14 25.23
N GLU A 27 -2.37 1.15 26.14
CA GLU A 27 -2.55 -0.26 25.77
C GLU A 27 -3.97 -0.49 25.23
N SER A 28 -4.98 -0.02 25.94
CA SER A 28 -6.36 -0.10 25.46
C SER A 28 -6.55 0.62 24.14
N TRP A 29 -5.91 1.77 23.97
CA TRP A 29 -5.96 2.50 22.70
C TRP A 29 -5.27 1.74 21.55
N ASN A 30 -4.10 1.14 21.79
CA ASN A 30 -3.41 0.31 20.80
C ASN A 30 -4.30 -0.85 20.34
N ASN A 31 -4.95 -1.54 21.27
CA ASN A 31 -5.86 -2.63 20.95
C ASN A 31 -7.06 -2.15 20.14
N SER A 32 -7.63 -0.98 20.48
CA SER A 32 -8.72 -0.39 19.71
C SER A 32 -8.29 -0.04 18.28
N GLN A 33 -7.07 0.45 18.10
CA GLN A 33 -6.52 0.77 16.78
C GLN A 33 -6.36 -0.47 15.89
N LEU A 34 -5.97 -1.62 16.45
CA LEU A 34 -5.82 -2.87 15.68
C LEU A 34 -7.17 -3.48 15.31
N THR A 35 -8.22 -3.24 16.09
CA THR A 35 -9.57 -3.76 15.84
C THR A 35 -10.48 -2.78 15.10
N SER A 36 -10.10 -1.50 14.99
CA SER A 36 -10.89 -0.48 14.31
C SER A 36 -11.09 -0.80 12.83
N ASN A 37 -12.23 -0.39 12.29
CA ASN A 37 -12.48 -0.41 10.85
C ASN A 37 -12.21 0.98 10.26
N PHE A 38 -11.99 1.01 8.95
CA PHE A 38 -11.86 2.30 8.24
C PHE A 38 -13.08 3.18 8.54
N LYS A 39 -12.81 4.25 9.25
CA LYS A 39 -13.80 5.24 9.62
C LYS A 39 -13.12 6.60 9.62
N SER A 40 -13.36 7.40 8.62
CA SER A 40 -12.84 8.77 8.62
C SER A 40 -13.78 9.67 9.41
N VAL A 41 -13.21 10.45 10.28
CA VAL A 41 -13.94 11.40 11.13
C VAL A 41 -13.55 12.80 10.70
N GLY A 42 -14.55 13.59 10.31
CA GLY A 42 -14.52 15.02 10.15
C GLY A 42 -13.34 15.65 9.41
N MET A 43 -13.65 16.38 8.39
CA MET A 43 -12.68 17.31 7.80
C MET A 43 -12.48 18.52 8.71
N ALA A 44 -11.34 19.21 8.57
CA ALA A 44 -11.11 20.50 9.19
C ALA A 44 -12.34 21.41 9.01
N LYS A 45 -12.62 22.25 10.00
CA LYS A 45 -13.80 23.14 10.11
C LYS A 45 -14.25 23.85 8.83
N ARG A 46 -13.35 23.98 7.85
CA ARG A 46 -13.59 24.64 6.58
C ARG A 46 -14.39 23.79 5.58
N TYR A 47 -14.47 22.48 5.81
CA TYR A 47 -15.09 21.49 4.93
C TYR A 47 -15.98 20.55 5.76
N SER A 48 -16.79 21.13 6.63
CA SER A 48 -17.66 20.42 7.58
C SER A 48 -18.64 19.44 6.92
N ASP A 49 -18.84 19.54 5.62
CA ASP A 49 -19.83 18.74 4.87
C ASP A 49 -19.31 17.39 4.41
N VAL A 50 -17.99 17.11 4.59
CA VAL A 50 -17.38 15.84 4.21
C VAL A 50 -16.73 15.20 5.43
N GLU A 51 -17.57 14.80 6.36
CA GLU A 51 -17.15 14.19 7.61
C GLU A 51 -16.70 12.74 7.48
N ILE A 52 -17.21 12.02 6.50
CA ILE A 52 -17.02 10.57 6.33
C ILE A 52 -16.66 10.28 4.88
N TRP A 53 -15.74 9.32 4.67
CA TRP A 53 -15.46 8.83 3.32
C TRP A 53 -16.74 8.30 2.66
N PRO A 54 -17.17 8.81 1.50
CA PRO A 54 -18.42 8.40 0.86
C PRO A 54 -18.39 6.91 0.47
N GLN A 55 -19.48 6.20 0.80
CA GLN A 55 -19.56 4.76 0.57
C GLN A 55 -19.52 4.40 -0.92
N GLU A 56 -20.01 5.24 -1.80
CA GLU A 56 -19.97 5.06 -3.26
C GLU A 56 -18.54 5.02 -3.84
N TYR A 57 -17.53 5.46 -3.09
CA TYR A 57 -16.11 5.37 -3.46
C TYR A 57 -15.37 4.20 -2.78
N ASN A 58 -16.08 3.35 -2.07
CA ASN A 58 -15.59 2.05 -1.64
C ASN A 58 -15.88 1.02 -2.75
N PHE A 59 -15.06 1.05 -3.80
CA PHE A 59 -15.27 0.21 -4.96
C PHE A 59 -15.12 -1.27 -4.64
N SER A 60 -16.17 -2.04 -4.91
CA SER A 60 -16.09 -3.50 -4.99
C SER A 60 -15.18 -3.91 -6.16
N PHE A 61 -14.75 -5.17 -6.17
CA PHE A 61 -13.98 -5.68 -7.31
C PHE A 61 -14.77 -5.59 -8.62
N GLU A 62 -16.09 -5.78 -8.56
CA GLU A 62 -16.97 -5.61 -9.70
C GLU A 62 -17.02 -4.17 -10.23
N ASP A 63 -17.14 -3.18 -9.33
CA ASP A 63 -17.14 -1.77 -9.71
C ASP A 63 -15.84 -1.40 -10.42
N ARG A 64 -14.72 -1.94 -9.96
CA ARG A 64 -13.40 -1.74 -10.55
C ARG A 64 -13.34 -2.27 -11.98
N LEU A 65 -13.80 -3.51 -12.20
CA LEU A 65 -13.86 -4.11 -13.53
C LEU A 65 -14.85 -3.39 -14.46
N ARG A 66 -16.00 -2.96 -13.92
CA ARG A 66 -16.99 -2.19 -14.67
C ARG A 66 -16.40 -0.88 -15.17
N ARG A 67 -15.75 -0.10 -14.29
CA ARG A 67 -15.12 1.19 -14.63
C ARG A 67 -13.99 1.01 -15.64
N ALA A 68 -13.18 -0.02 -15.51
CA ALA A 68 -12.15 -0.34 -16.48
C ALA A 68 -12.74 -0.63 -17.86
N GLY A 69 -13.81 -1.41 -17.94
CA GLY A 69 -14.51 -1.70 -19.19
C GLY A 69 -15.19 -0.48 -19.80
N GLU A 70 -15.80 0.38 -18.98
CA GLU A 70 -16.41 1.65 -19.40
C GLU A 70 -15.34 2.59 -20.01
N TYR A 71 -14.15 2.66 -19.40
CA TYR A 71 -13.05 3.42 -19.96
C TYR A 71 -12.65 2.90 -21.35
N ASP A 72 -12.45 1.60 -21.49
CA ASP A 72 -12.02 1.00 -22.74
C ASP A 72 -13.02 1.22 -23.88
N GLU A 73 -14.29 1.00 -23.58
CA GLU A 73 -15.34 1.18 -24.58
C GLU A 73 -15.54 2.64 -24.95
N GLY A 74 -15.61 3.52 -23.97
CA GLY A 74 -15.75 4.96 -24.18
C GLY A 74 -14.56 5.55 -24.94
N LYS A 75 -13.33 5.12 -24.60
CA LYS A 75 -12.12 5.51 -25.34
C LYS A 75 -12.21 5.07 -26.79
N LYS A 76 -12.57 3.83 -27.06
CA LYS A 76 -12.73 3.30 -28.43
C LYS A 76 -13.79 4.07 -29.22
N GLN A 77 -14.93 4.42 -28.61
CA GLN A 77 -15.98 5.21 -29.24
C GLN A 77 -15.49 6.64 -29.59
N ILE A 78 -14.77 7.28 -28.65
CA ILE A 78 -14.20 8.62 -28.87
C ILE A 78 -13.16 8.59 -29.99
N GLU A 79 -12.23 7.64 -29.97
CA GLU A 79 -11.15 7.53 -30.97
C GLU A 79 -11.70 7.24 -32.38
N ASN A 80 -12.73 6.42 -32.50
CA ASN A 80 -13.37 6.07 -33.76
C ASN A 80 -14.35 7.13 -34.28
N SER A 81 -14.68 8.17 -33.51
CA SER A 81 -15.60 9.22 -33.93
C SER A 81 -15.02 10.01 -35.11
N LYS A 82 -15.77 10.07 -36.20
CA LYS A 82 -15.45 10.90 -37.36
C LYS A 82 -15.83 12.40 -37.19
N LYS A 83 -16.64 12.69 -36.15
CA LYS A 83 -17.16 14.05 -35.87
C LYS A 83 -16.26 14.88 -34.96
N LEU A 84 -15.26 14.26 -34.31
CA LEU A 84 -14.39 14.91 -33.35
C LEU A 84 -13.02 15.21 -33.95
N THR A 85 -12.51 16.38 -33.68
CA THR A 85 -11.11 16.76 -33.96
C THR A 85 -10.16 16.01 -33.04
N SER A 86 -8.88 15.93 -33.41
CA SER A 86 -7.85 15.30 -32.56
C SER A 86 -7.75 15.94 -31.17
N PHE A 87 -7.96 17.25 -31.07
CA PHE A 87 -7.96 17.98 -29.80
C PHE A 87 -9.16 17.58 -28.93
N GLU A 88 -10.36 17.54 -29.50
CA GLU A 88 -11.59 17.15 -28.78
C GLU A 88 -11.52 15.69 -28.34
N LYS A 89 -10.98 14.79 -29.18
CA LYS A 89 -10.75 13.38 -28.78
C LYS A 89 -9.85 13.30 -27.54
N LYS A 90 -8.69 13.97 -27.56
CA LYS A 90 -7.77 14.00 -26.41
C LYS A 90 -8.45 14.54 -25.16
N LYS A 91 -9.22 15.64 -25.28
CA LYS A 91 -9.95 16.24 -24.15
C LYS A 91 -10.99 15.27 -23.57
N ARG A 92 -11.81 14.64 -24.44
CA ARG A 92 -12.86 13.69 -24.00
C ARG A 92 -12.28 12.41 -23.39
N VAL A 93 -11.21 11.86 -23.95
CA VAL A 93 -10.52 10.70 -23.39
C VAL A 93 -9.96 11.03 -21.99
N ARG A 94 -9.39 12.24 -21.83
CA ARG A 94 -8.92 12.70 -20.52
C ARG A 94 -10.07 12.79 -19.50
N THR A 95 -11.19 13.42 -19.89
CA THR A 95 -12.38 13.51 -19.02
C THR A 95 -12.92 12.13 -18.65
N LEU A 96 -13.01 11.21 -19.62
CA LEU A 96 -13.44 9.84 -19.38
C LEU A 96 -12.51 9.11 -18.41
N ARG A 97 -11.19 9.25 -18.59
CA ARG A 97 -10.21 8.68 -17.66
C ARG A 97 -10.42 9.21 -16.23
N ASP A 98 -10.55 10.53 -16.10
CA ASP A 98 -10.72 11.17 -14.79
C ASP A 98 -12.03 10.71 -14.09
N GLN A 99 -13.07 10.38 -14.85
CA GLN A 99 -14.34 9.87 -14.32
C GLN A 99 -14.29 8.39 -13.93
N THR A 100 -13.40 7.61 -14.53
CA THR A 100 -13.31 6.15 -14.32
C THR A 100 -12.11 5.73 -13.49
N ASP A 101 -11.19 6.63 -13.16
CA ASP A 101 -9.92 6.35 -12.47
C ASP A 101 -10.13 5.99 -10.99
N VAL A 102 -10.30 4.69 -10.72
CA VAL A 102 -10.44 4.18 -9.35
C VAL A 102 -9.14 4.28 -8.56
N ALA A 103 -7.97 4.22 -9.21
CA ALA A 103 -6.69 4.31 -8.51
C ALA A 103 -6.51 5.67 -7.84
N LEU A 104 -6.98 6.74 -8.48
CA LEU A 104 -6.97 8.06 -7.89
C LEU A 104 -7.82 8.12 -6.61
N PHE A 105 -9.02 7.55 -6.64
CA PHE A 105 -9.88 7.48 -5.45
C PHE A 105 -9.27 6.61 -4.35
N ASP A 106 -8.56 5.54 -4.70
CA ASP A 106 -7.83 4.71 -3.73
C ASP A 106 -6.72 5.51 -3.03
N VAL A 107 -5.96 6.32 -3.78
CA VAL A 107 -4.96 7.25 -3.21
C VAL A 107 -5.62 8.30 -2.31
N TYR A 108 -6.75 8.87 -2.73
CA TYR A 108 -7.52 9.80 -1.90
C TYR A 108 -8.03 9.17 -0.62
N LYS A 109 -8.52 7.93 -0.69
CA LYS A 109 -8.97 7.19 0.48
C LYS A 109 -7.86 7.02 1.51
N PHE A 110 -6.67 6.64 1.05
CA PHE A 110 -5.51 6.54 1.96
C PHE A 110 -5.14 7.91 2.55
N TRP A 111 -5.10 8.93 1.73
CA TRP A 111 -4.82 10.31 2.16
C TRP A 111 -5.83 10.79 3.20
N HIS A 112 -7.11 10.62 2.92
CA HIS A 112 -8.18 10.99 3.82
C HIS A 112 -8.10 10.22 5.16
N SER A 113 -7.86 8.92 5.11
CA SER A 113 -7.70 8.08 6.28
C SER A 113 -6.48 8.46 7.12
N ALA A 114 -5.34 8.73 6.50
CA ALA A 114 -4.13 9.13 7.20
C ALA A 114 -4.28 10.46 7.95
N ILE A 115 -5.07 11.40 7.39
CA ILE A 115 -5.26 12.74 7.96
C ILE A 115 -6.43 12.79 8.95
N TYR A 116 -7.55 12.14 8.62
CA TYR A 116 -8.81 12.26 9.37
C TYR A 116 -9.30 10.95 9.99
N GLY A 117 -8.67 9.81 9.64
CA GLY A 117 -9.10 8.51 10.13
C GLY A 117 -8.74 8.29 11.60
N ASP A 118 -9.54 7.44 12.25
CA ASP A 118 -9.32 6.97 13.61
C ASP A 118 -8.55 5.64 13.68
N ASP A 119 -8.23 5.05 12.53
CA ASP A 119 -7.53 3.77 12.36
C ASP A 119 -6.05 3.96 11.95
N MET A 120 -5.39 5.00 12.43
CA MET A 120 -4.06 5.42 11.96
C MET A 120 -2.98 4.33 12.08
N VAL A 121 -3.07 3.45 13.07
CA VAL A 121 -2.12 2.34 13.24
C VAL A 121 -2.32 1.30 12.14
N LYS A 122 -3.57 0.92 11.85
CA LYS A 122 -3.87 0.00 10.74
C LYS A 122 -3.44 0.59 9.39
N GLN A 123 -3.59 1.89 9.20
CA GLN A 123 -3.10 2.55 7.97
C GLN A 123 -1.56 2.51 7.87
N ARG A 124 -0.83 2.67 8.98
CA ARG A 124 0.64 2.50 9.00
C ARG A 124 1.05 1.06 8.70
N LEU A 125 0.38 0.08 9.28
CA LEU A 125 0.58 -1.34 8.99
C LEU A 125 0.25 -1.66 7.52
N THR A 126 -0.85 -1.10 6.99
CA THR A 126 -1.21 -1.24 5.58
C THR A 126 -0.12 -0.68 4.67
N HIS A 127 0.45 0.47 5.04
CA HIS A 127 1.56 1.08 4.28
C HIS A 127 2.81 0.18 4.28
N PHE A 128 3.15 -0.40 5.42
CA PHE A 128 4.24 -1.38 5.53
C PHE A 128 3.99 -2.60 4.63
N TRP A 129 2.85 -3.26 4.75
CA TRP A 129 2.55 -4.48 3.99
C TRP A 129 2.37 -4.21 2.50
N THR A 130 1.86 -3.05 2.12
CA THR A 130 1.76 -2.64 0.71
C THR A 130 3.14 -2.42 0.10
N ASN A 131 4.09 -1.90 0.88
CA ASN A 131 5.48 -1.77 0.45
C ASN A 131 6.21 -3.12 0.43
N HIS A 132 5.91 -4.01 1.37
CA HIS A 132 6.47 -5.36 1.42
C HIS A 132 5.98 -6.24 0.25
N PHE A 133 4.70 -6.17 -0.06
CA PHE A 133 4.06 -6.87 -1.18
C PHE A 133 3.85 -5.92 -2.36
N THR A 134 4.93 -5.30 -2.81
CA THR A 134 4.86 -4.29 -3.86
C THR A 134 4.22 -4.83 -5.14
N VAL A 135 3.22 -4.11 -5.62
CA VAL A 135 2.63 -4.28 -6.95
C VAL A 135 2.66 -2.94 -7.66
N GLY A 136 3.49 -2.82 -8.66
CA GLY A 136 3.59 -1.59 -9.45
C GLY A 136 2.32 -1.32 -10.26
N GLY A 137 1.86 -0.07 -10.24
CA GLY A 137 0.80 0.42 -11.09
C GLY A 137 1.16 0.35 -12.57
N GLY A 138 0.17 0.44 -13.41
CA GLY A 138 0.33 0.49 -14.87
C GLY A 138 -0.87 -0.10 -15.60
N GLY A 139 -1.33 0.58 -16.63
CA GLY A 139 -2.43 0.09 -17.46
C GLY A 139 -3.68 -0.23 -16.63
N ARG A 140 -4.25 -1.41 -16.85
CA ARG A 140 -5.47 -1.86 -16.14
C ARG A 140 -5.21 -2.35 -14.72
N ARG A 141 -3.95 -2.64 -14.31
CA ARG A 141 -3.64 -2.95 -12.91
C ARG A 141 -4.06 -1.82 -11.98
N ASN A 142 -4.01 -0.57 -12.44
CA ASN A 142 -4.47 0.58 -11.65
C ASN A 142 -5.91 0.42 -11.14
N TYR A 143 -6.77 -0.30 -11.85
CA TYR A 143 -8.15 -0.53 -11.40
C TYR A 143 -8.26 -1.54 -10.25
N ILE A 144 -7.30 -2.44 -10.08
CA ILE A 144 -7.40 -3.55 -9.12
C ILE A 144 -6.42 -3.47 -7.95
N ILE A 145 -5.41 -2.58 -8.00
CA ILE A 145 -4.43 -2.43 -6.90
C ILE A 145 -5.13 -2.08 -5.58
N GLY A 146 -6.12 -1.17 -5.61
CA GLY A 146 -6.86 -0.82 -4.40
C GLY A 146 -7.62 -1.99 -3.78
N ASP A 147 -8.02 -2.99 -4.57
CA ASP A 147 -8.61 -4.23 -4.04
C ASP A 147 -7.56 -5.06 -3.28
N LEU A 148 -6.35 -5.19 -3.84
CA LEU A 148 -5.23 -5.82 -3.12
C LEU A 148 -4.97 -5.14 -1.77
N ILE A 149 -4.97 -3.80 -1.75
CA ILE A 149 -4.63 -3.03 -0.56
C ILE A 149 -5.74 -3.09 0.49
N TYR A 150 -6.99 -2.76 0.11
CA TYR A 150 -8.06 -2.61 1.11
C TYR A 150 -8.75 -3.92 1.47
N ARG A 151 -9.01 -4.79 0.50
CA ARG A 151 -9.65 -6.08 0.78
C ARG A 151 -8.66 -7.13 1.26
N VAL A 152 -7.50 -7.23 0.60
CA VAL A 152 -6.54 -8.30 0.91
C VAL A 152 -5.60 -7.88 2.04
N ILE A 153 -4.85 -6.78 1.92
CA ILE A 153 -3.85 -6.40 2.93
C ILE A 153 -4.54 -5.86 4.18
N TYR A 154 -5.26 -4.74 4.08
CA TYR A 154 -5.94 -4.11 5.22
C TYR A 154 -6.93 -5.05 5.91
N GLY A 155 -7.70 -5.81 5.13
CA GLY A 155 -8.68 -6.77 5.66
C GLY A 155 -8.07 -8.00 6.35
N ASN A 156 -6.76 -8.23 6.25
CA ASN A 156 -6.07 -9.37 6.86
C ASN A 156 -4.91 -8.99 7.79
N LEU A 157 -4.85 -7.74 8.25
CA LEU A 157 -3.80 -7.27 9.17
C LEU A 157 -3.79 -8.02 10.50
N ASN A 158 -4.91 -8.62 10.90
CA ASN A 158 -5.05 -9.42 12.13
C ASN A 158 -5.24 -10.92 11.85
N ALA A 159 -5.03 -11.35 10.61
CA ALA A 159 -5.06 -12.76 10.23
C ALA A 159 -3.71 -13.44 10.52
N SER A 160 -3.59 -14.73 10.18
CA SER A 160 -2.28 -15.38 10.13
C SER A 160 -1.49 -14.95 8.90
N PHE A 161 -0.16 -14.90 9.02
CA PHE A 161 0.69 -14.49 7.90
C PHE A 161 0.58 -15.45 6.69
N ASP A 162 0.36 -16.74 6.91
CA ASP A 162 0.15 -17.70 5.82
C ASP A 162 -1.11 -17.39 5.00
N GLU A 163 -2.16 -16.90 5.66
CA GLU A 163 -3.39 -16.46 4.98
C GLU A 163 -3.14 -15.21 4.15
N LEU A 164 -2.45 -14.21 4.74
CA LEU A 164 -2.08 -12.98 4.01
C LEU A 164 -1.18 -13.31 2.82
N LEU A 165 -0.12 -14.10 3.02
CA LEU A 165 0.82 -14.50 1.97
C LEU A 165 0.11 -15.23 0.82
N TYR A 166 -0.78 -16.17 1.14
CA TYR A 166 -1.54 -16.91 0.13
C TYR A 166 -2.46 -15.98 -0.67
N LYS A 167 -3.22 -15.11 -0.01
CA LYS A 167 -4.15 -14.18 -0.65
C LYS A 167 -3.44 -13.16 -1.55
N VAL A 168 -2.30 -12.64 -1.10
CA VAL A 168 -1.48 -11.73 -1.90
C VAL A 168 -0.90 -12.46 -3.12
N THR A 169 -0.31 -13.64 -2.92
CA THR A 169 0.31 -14.43 -4.02
C THR A 169 -0.72 -14.81 -5.10
N THR A 170 -1.96 -15.09 -4.71
CA THR A 170 -3.02 -15.48 -5.66
C THR A 170 -3.82 -14.30 -6.22
N HIS A 171 -3.56 -13.09 -5.77
CA HIS A 171 -4.27 -11.91 -6.26
C HIS A 171 -3.90 -11.60 -7.72
N VAL A 172 -4.91 -11.30 -8.55
CA VAL A 172 -4.72 -11.04 -10.00
C VAL A 172 -3.66 -9.95 -10.24
N GLY A 173 -3.63 -8.91 -9.43
CA GLY A 173 -2.64 -7.83 -9.54
C GLY A 173 -1.21 -8.31 -9.33
N MET A 174 -0.96 -9.21 -8.37
CA MET A 174 0.36 -9.81 -8.12
C MET A 174 0.74 -10.78 -9.24
N LEU A 175 -0.18 -11.65 -9.66
CA LEU A 175 0.04 -12.58 -10.77
C LEU A 175 0.35 -11.87 -12.09
N ASP A 176 -0.25 -10.70 -12.32
CA ASP A 176 -0.02 -9.86 -13.50
C ASP A 176 1.28 -9.06 -13.41
N TYR A 177 1.58 -8.53 -12.22
CA TYR A 177 2.77 -7.70 -11.99
C TYR A 177 4.08 -8.47 -12.13
N LEU A 178 4.11 -9.72 -11.63
CA LEU A 178 5.28 -10.59 -11.68
C LEU A 178 5.18 -11.66 -12.78
N ASP A 179 4.40 -11.39 -13.84
CA ASP A 179 4.30 -12.14 -15.08
C ASP A 179 3.88 -13.62 -14.93
N ASN A 180 3.38 -14.02 -13.75
CA ASN A 180 2.91 -15.38 -13.53
C ASN A 180 1.65 -15.71 -14.34
N ALA A 181 0.93 -14.68 -14.78
CA ALA A 181 -0.21 -14.81 -15.69
C ALA A 181 0.15 -15.54 -16.99
N GLU A 182 1.39 -15.49 -17.43
CA GLU A 182 1.91 -16.14 -18.63
C GLU A 182 2.59 -17.49 -18.34
N SER A 183 2.84 -17.83 -17.07
CA SER A 183 3.52 -19.04 -16.65
C SER A 183 2.69 -20.30 -16.96
N VAL A 184 3.30 -21.27 -17.63
CA VAL A 184 2.68 -22.55 -18.01
C VAL A 184 3.65 -23.69 -17.70
N GLY A 185 3.17 -24.71 -17.01
CA GLY A 185 3.98 -25.89 -16.70
C GLY A 185 4.50 -26.58 -17.96
N GLU A 186 5.79 -26.90 -17.98
CA GLU A 186 6.48 -27.45 -19.16
C GLU A 186 5.87 -28.73 -19.67
N ARG A 187 5.29 -29.58 -18.79
CA ARG A 187 4.63 -30.85 -19.10
C ARG A 187 3.12 -30.79 -18.99
N SER A 188 2.55 -29.60 -18.81
CA SER A 188 1.11 -29.37 -18.74
C SER A 188 0.41 -29.65 -20.07
N GLU A 189 -0.92 -29.81 -20.04
CA GLU A 189 -1.72 -30.01 -21.26
C GLU A 189 -1.66 -28.75 -22.16
N SER A 190 -1.67 -27.56 -21.60
CA SER A 190 -1.52 -26.30 -22.34
C SER A 190 -0.17 -26.24 -23.09
N ALA A 191 0.94 -26.62 -22.44
CA ALA A 191 2.25 -26.62 -23.08
C ALA A 191 2.36 -27.69 -24.20
N LYS A 192 1.76 -28.86 -24.00
CA LYS A 192 1.67 -29.91 -25.04
C LYS A 192 0.88 -29.44 -26.25
N TRP A 193 -0.26 -28.79 -26.01
CA TRP A 193 -1.08 -28.22 -27.07
C TRP A 193 -0.33 -27.12 -27.84
N ALA A 194 0.34 -26.22 -27.12
CA ALA A 194 1.13 -25.15 -27.73
C ALA A 194 2.22 -25.71 -28.66
N ARG A 195 2.99 -26.72 -28.22
CA ARG A 195 4.03 -27.37 -29.05
C ARG A 195 3.45 -28.03 -30.31
N ARG A 196 2.29 -28.69 -30.21
CA ARG A 196 1.61 -29.28 -31.40
C ARG A 196 1.20 -28.23 -32.42
N ASN A 197 0.99 -26.98 -31.99
CA ASN A 197 0.60 -25.84 -32.82
C ASN A 197 1.77 -24.89 -33.15
N GLY A 198 3.02 -25.33 -32.99
CA GLY A 198 4.20 -24.53 -33.31
C GLY A 198 4.41 -23.31 -32.39
N LYS A 199 3.81 -23.31 -31.19
CA LYS A 199 3.93 -22.24 -30.21
C LYS A 199 4.80 -22.66 -29.02
N THR A 200 5.55 -21.74 -28.47
CA THR A 200 6.33 -21.95 -27.25
C THR A 200 5.59 -21.34 -26.06
N GLN A 201 5.41 -22.14 -25.01
CA GLN A 201 4.95 -21.72 -23.70
C GLN A 201 5.82 -22.41 -22.63
N GLY A 202 6.11 -21.72 -21.55
CA GLY A 202 6.97 -22.26 -20.50
C GLY A 202 6.74 -21.61 -19.14
N LEU A 203 7.59 -22.00 -18.21
CA LEU A 203 7.59 -21.44 -16.86
C LEU A 203 8.12 -20.00 -16.89
N ASN A 204 7.49 -19.15 -16.10
CA ASN A 204 8.03 -17.89 -15.63
C ASN A 204 8.31 -18.05 -14.13
N ASP A 205 9.51 -17.75 -13.67
CA ASP A 205 9.92 -17.93 -12.27
C ASP A 205 9.98 -16.64 -11.46
N ASN A 206 9.63 -15.51 -12.07
CA ASN A 206 9.69 -14.19 -11.43
C ASN A 206 8.92 -14.16 -10.09
N LEU A 207 7.62 -14.52 -10.11
CA LEU A 207 6.83 -14.58 -8.88
C LEU A 207 7.38 -15.59 -7.87
N ALA A 208 7.91 -16.74 -8.35
CA ALA A 208 8.48 -17.75 -7.46
C ALA A 208 9.73 -17.23 -6.74
N ARG A 209 10.57 -16.50 -7.46
CA ARG A 209 11.77 -15.85 -6.91
C ARG A 209 11.38 -14.84 -5.85
N GLU A 210 10.47 -13.93 -6.16
CA GLU A 210 10.04 -12.90 -5.20
C GLU A 210 9.31 -13.50 -3.98
N LEU A 211 8.55 -14.58 -4.18
CA LEU A 211 7.89 -15.29 -3.08
C LEU A 211 8.89 -15.83 -2.04
N LEU A 212 10.03 -16.36 -2.50
CA LEU A 212 11.10 -16.84 -1.62
C LEU A 212 11.95 -15.68 -1.11
N GLU A 213 12.41 -14.80 -2.00
CA GLU A 213 13.43 -13.80 -1.72
C GLU A 213 12.91 -12.62 -0.92
N LEU A 214 11.79 -12.02 -1.35
CA LEU A 214 11.26 -10.81 -0.76
C LEU A 214 10.09 -11.04 0.19
N HIS A 215 9.18 -11.95 -0.18
CA HIS A 215 7.91 -12.07 0.53
C HIS A 215 7.97 -13.03 1.73
N SER A 216 9.01 -13.89 1.83
CA SER A 216 9.08 -14.88 2.91
C SER A 216 10.50 -15.10 3.44
N VAL A 217 11.14 -16.20 3.10
CA VAL A 217 12.36 -16.71 3.77
C VAL A 217 13.62 -15.85 3.59
N SER A 218 13.64 -14.96 2.63
CA SER A 218 14.76 -14.10 2.24
C SER A 218 16.00 -14.89 1.73
N PRO A 219 16.97 -14.21 1.09
CA PRO A 219 18.21 -14.85 0.63
C PRO A 219 19.03 -15.53 1.75
N ASN A 220 18.80 -15.14 3.02
CA ASN A 220 19.48 -15.75 4.17
C ASN A 220 19.17 -17.24 4.33
N LYS A 221 18.04 -17.73 3.81
CA LYS A 221 17.67 -19.15 3.81
C LYS A 221 18.58 -20.01 2.92
N LYS A 222 19.32 -19.40 1.99
CA LYS A 222 20.18 -20.13 1.03
C LYS A 222 19.40 -21.18 0.20
N TYR A 223 18.23 -20.81 -0.32
CA TYR A 223 17.49 -21.62 -1.29
C TYR A 223 18.27 -21.71 -2.62
N THR A 224 17.99 -22.74 -3.41
CA THR A 224 18.64 -23.01 -4.68
C THR A 224 17.79 -22.55 -5.88
N GLU A 225 18.40 -22.46 -7.07
CA GLU A 225 17.66 -22.23 -8.32
C GLU A 225 16.62 -23.35 -8.59
N ASP A 226 16.89 -24.58 -8.15
CA ASP A 226 15.91 -25.67 -8.22
C ASP A 226 14.71 -25.43 -7.31
N ASP A 227 14.88 -24.84 -6.14
CA ASP A 227 13.79 -24.44 -5.25
C ASP A 227 12.91 -23.38 -5.92
N ILE A 228 13.52 -22.37 -6.56
CA ILE A 228 12.81 -21.33 -7.31
C ILE A 228 12.03 -21.97 -8.45
N ARG A 229 12.70 -22.81 -9.28
CA ARG A 229 12.08 -23.47 -10.42
C ARG A 229 10.93 -24.40 -10.00
N ASN A 230 11.07 -25.14 -8.91
CA ASN A 230 10.01 -26.00 -8.39
C ASN A 230 8.86 -25.20 -7.79
N SER A 231 9.13 -24.06 -7.16
CA SER A 231 8.09 -23.11 -6.74
C SER A 231 7.33 -22.53 -7.95
N ALA A 232 8.03 -22.17 -9.03
CA ALA A 232 7.41 -21.76 -10.29
C ALA A 232 6.51 -22.83 -10.90
N LYS A 233 6.90 -24.11 -10.81
CA LYS A 233 6.06 -25.24 -11.23
C LYS A 233 4.80 -25.39 -10.38
N ILE A 234 4.84 -25.03 -9.09
CA ILE A 234 3.64 -24.98 -8.23
C ILE A 234 2.75 -23.82 -8.65
N LEU A 235 3.32 -22.66 -8.99
CA LEU A 235 2.62 -21.46 -9.40
C LEU A 235 2.05 -21.53 -10.84
N ALA A 236 2.58 -22.38 -11.71
CA ALA A 236 2.24 -22.43 -13.14
C ALA A 236 0.75 -22.61 -13.46
N GLY A 237 -0.03 -23.18 -12.56
CA GLY A 237 -1.49 -23.29 -12.70
C GLY A 237 -2.25 -22.01 -12.32
N TRP A 238 -1.58 -21.06 -11.67
CA TRP A 238 -2.17 -19.82 -11.21
C TRP A 238 -1.89 -18.71 -12.21
N GLY A 239 -2.92 -18.15 -12.82
CA GLY A 239 -2.68 -17.13 -13.83
C GLY A 239 -3.93 -16.48 -14.35
N ALA A 240 -4.04 -15.17 -14.12
CA ALA A 240 -4.94 -14.30 -14.86
C ALA A 240 -4.25 -12.93 -14.94
N ASN A 241 -4.25 -12.33 -16.12
CA ASN A 241 -3.86 -10.93 -16.22
C ASN A 241 -5.08 -10.03 -16.15
N THR A 242 -4.87 -8.82 -15.70
CA THR A 242 -5.92 -7.83 -15.50
C THR A 242 -6.72 -7.56 -16.77
N ASP A 243 -6.04 -7.51 -17.92
CA ASP A 243 -6.65 -7.29 -19.22
C ASP A 243 -7.65 -8.39 -19.59
N SER A 244 -7.30 -9.65 -19.36
CA SER A 244 -8.17 -10.78 -19.67
C SER A 244 -9.38 -10.82 -18.73
N VAL A 245 -9.19 -10.49 -17.46
CA VAL A 245 -10.25 -10.41 -16.44
C VAL A 245 -11.25 -9.32 -16.80
N VAL A 246 -10.80 -8.09 -17.10
CA VAL A 246 -11.67 -6.97 -17.48
C VAL A 246 -12.46 -7.28 -18.75
N ARG A 247 -11.77 -7.79 -19.79
CA ARG A 247 -12.44 -8.14 -21.06
C ARG A 247 -13.49 -9.24 -20.90
N ARG A 248 -13.20 -10.27 -20.12
CA ARG A 248 -14.13 -11.36 -19.86
C ARG A 248 -15.34 -10.87 -19.07
N PHE A 249 -15.14 -10.15 -17.99
CA PHE A 249 -16.22 -9.55 -17.19
C PHE A 249 -17.16 -8.70 -18.05
N TYR A 250 -16.60 -7.81 -18.86
CA TYR A 250 -17.38 -6.91 -19.70
C TYR A 250 -18.17 -7.66 -20.79
N LYS A 251 -17.58 -8.71 -21.38
CA LYS A 251 -18.23 -9.56 -22.36
C LYS A 251 -19.41 -10.34 -21.77
N GLU A 252 -19.26 -10.91 -20.59
CA GLU A 252 -20.33 -11.64 -19.91
C GLU A 252 -21.47 -10.70 -19.50
N ARG A 253 -21.15 -9.52 -19.01
CA ARG A 253 -22.15 -8.48 -18.67
C ARG A 253 -22.99 -8.06 -19.89
N LYS A 254 -22.36 -7.87 -21.06
CA LYS A 254 -23.07 -7.55 -22.32
C LYS A 254 -24.02 -8.66 -22.78
N ARG A 255 -23.77 -9.89 -22.39
CA ARG A 255 -24.62 -11.03 -22.70
C ARG A 255 -25.82 -11.19 -21.76
N GLY A 256 -26.01 -10.26 -20.84
CA GLY A 256 -27.09 -10.30 -19.86
C GLY A 256 -26.86 -11.30 -18.72
N ASN A 257 -25.61 -11.80 -18.55
CA ASN A 257 -25.21 -12.64 -17.43
C ASN A 257 -24.68 -11.75 -16.29
N PRO A 258 -25.53 -11.35 -15.32
CA PRO A 258 -25.12 -10.43 -14.25
C PRO A 258 -24.36 -11.13 -13.14
N THR A 259 -24.20 -12.44 -13.16
CA THR A 259 -23.67 -13.17 -12.02
C THR A 259 -22.16 -13.23 -12.03
N ILE A 260 -21.58 -12.46 -11.12
CA ILE A 260 -20.20 -12.56 -10.63
C ILE A 260 -19.86 -13.98 -10.16
N GLY A 261 -20.82 -14.77 -9.73
CA GLY A 261 -20.58 -16.09 -9.14
C GLY A 261 -19.70 -17.02 -9.97
N SER A 262 -19.78 -16.99 -11.30
CA SER A 262 -18.87 -17.74 -12.17
C SER A 262 -17.51 -17.05 -12.37
N LEU A 263 -17.47 -15.72 -12.25
CA LEU A 263 -16.27 -14.90 -12.34
C LEU A 263 -15.57 -14.76 -11.00
N GLU A 264 -16.31 -14.79 -9.90
CA GLU A 264 -15.80 -14.66 -8.54
C GLU A 264 -14.74 -15.71 -8.22
N LYS A 265 -15.01 -16.96 -8.58
CA LYS A 265 -14.03 -18.05 -8.49
C LYS A 265 -12.80 -17.81 -9.36
N PHE A 266 -12.98 -17.22 -10.54
CA PHE A 266 -11.90 -16.90 -11.47
C PHE A 266 -11.06 -15.70 -11.02
N ILE A 267 -11.66 -14.76 -10.31
CA ILE A 267 -11.03 -13.54 -9.83
C ILE A 267 -10.25 -13.80 -8.53
N HIS A 268 -10.87 -14.50 -7.58
CA HIS A 268 -10.29 -14.73 -6.26
C HIS A 268 -9.35 -15.94 -6.20
N GLU A 269 -9.53 -16.89 -7.10
CA GLU A 269 -8.69 -18.09 -7.21
C GLU A 269 -8.48 -18.48 -8.67
N PRO A 270 -7.71 -17.70 -9.46
CA PRO A 270 -7.52 -17.93 -10.89
C PRO A 270 -6.59 -19.12 -11.15
N TYR A 271 -7.08 -20.32 -10.88
CA TYR A 271 -6.36 -21.57 -11.08
C TYR A 271 -6.85 -22.34 -12.32
N PHE A 272 -5.92 -22.68 -13.22
CA PHE A 272 -6.14 -23.39 -14.48
C PHE A 272 -5.41 -24.74 -14.43
N LYS A 273 -6.17 -25.81 -14.28
CA LYS A 273 -5.61 -27.17 -14.18
C LYS A 273 -4.80 -27.60 -15.40
N ASP A 274 -5.22 -27.18 -16.57
CA ASP A 274 -4.56 -27.48 -17.87
C ASP A 274 -3.21 -26.79 -18.03
N ARG A 275 -2.94 -25.72 -17.28
CA ARG A 275 -1.64 -25.01 -17.24
C ARG A 275 -0.73 -25.54 -16.14
N ALA A 276 -1.26 -26.25 -15.17
CA ALA A 276 -0.51 -26.71 -14.01
C ALA A 276 0.53 -27.77 -14.38
N GLU A 277 1.75 -27.66 -13.83
CA GLU A 277 2.80 -28.66 -13.98
C GLU A 277 2.41 -29.95 -13.25
N PRO A 278 2.39 -31.12 -13.93
CA PRO A 278 2.11 -32.39 -13.28
C PRO A 278 3.29 -32.91 -12.47
N GLY A 279 3.04 -33.95 -11.65
CA GLY A 279 4.07 -34.62 -10.88
C GLY A 279 4.49 -33.95 -9.58
N ARG A 280 5.40 -34.58 -8.87
CA ARG A 280 5.93 -34.13 -7.58
C ARG A 280 6.96 -33.03 -7.78
N LYS A 281 7.02 -32.08 -6.84
CA LYS A 281 8.03 -31.00 -6.73
C LYS A 281 8.68 -31.08 -5.36
N ILE A 282 9.91 -30.60 -5.25
CA ILE A 282 10.64 -30.50 -3.98
C ILE A 282 11.06 -29.02 -3.85
N VAL A 283 10.67 -28.38 -2.76
CA VAL A 283 11.06 -27.00 -2.41
C VAL A 283 11.55 -27.01 -0.98
N LEU A 284 12.77 -26.52 -0.72
CA LEU A 284 13.38 -26.51 0.61
C LEU A 284 13.26 -27.89 1.32
N ASP A 285 13.63 -28.95 0.60
CA ASP A 285 13.59 -30.36 1.04
C ASP A 285 12.18 -30.91 1.36
N LYS A 286 11.11 -30.15 1.13
CA LYS A 286 9.73 -30.61 1.30
C LYS A 286 9.11 -31.04 -0.03
N LYS A 287 8.29 -32.07 0.04
CA LYS A 287 7.63 -32.67 -1.14
C LYS A 287 6.23 -32.10 -1.33
N PHE A 288 5.93 -31.64 -2.54
CA PHE A 288 4.64 -31.11 -2.95
C PHE A 288 4.04 -31.97 -4.09
N HIS A 289 2.75 -32.20 -4.04
CA HIS A 289 2.01 -32.85 -5.12
C HIS A 289 1.56 -31.82 -6.16
N SER A 290 1.08 -32.26 -7.32
CA SER A 290 0.45 -31.36 -8.29
C SER A 290 -0.94 -30.94 -7.84
N GLY A 291 -1.39 -29.77 -8.31
CA GLY A 291 -2.75 -29.28 -8.12
C GLY A 291 -2.86 -28.02 -7.25
N LYS A 292 -4.06 -27.47 -7.22
CA LYS A 292 -4.38 -26.18 -6.57
C LYS A 292 -3.89 -26.08 -5.11
N LYS A 293 -4.04 -27.17 -4.34
CA LYS A 293 -3.68 -27.18 -2.91
C LYS A 293 -2.17 -27.03 -2.65
N SER A 294 -1.32 -27.28 -3.64
CA SER A 294 0.14 -27.20 -3.47
C SER A 294 0.62 -25.82 -3.12
N LEU A 295 0.03 -24.78 -3.71
CA LEU A 295 0.40 -23.41 -3.38
C LEU A 295 0.04 -23.08 -1.93
N ARG A 296 -1.15 -23.50 -1.46
CA ARG A 296 -1.53 -23.29 -0.06
C ARG A 296 -0.57 -23.98 0.91
N HIS A 297 -0.12 -25.19 0.58
CA HIS A 297 0.89 -25.91 1.38
C HIS A 297 2.25 -25.20 1.32
N LEU A 298 2.65 -24.66 0.15
CA LEU A 298 3.90 -23.92 -0.01
C LEU A 298 3.88 -22.64 0.83
N THR A 299 2.84 -21.82 0.71
CA THR A 299 2.74 -20.56 1.48
C THR A 299 2.67 -20.81 2.99
N ASN A 300 1.98 -21.87 3.42
CA ASN A 300 1.95 -22.26 4.83
C ASN A 300 3.34 -22.68 5.34
N MET A 301 4.08 -23.48 4.57
CA MET A 301 5.45 -23.87 4.91
C MET A 301 6.37 -22.65 4.99
N LEU A 302 6.32 -21.75 4.00
CA LEU A 302 7.14 -20.54 3.98
C LEU A 302 6.81 -19.60 5.16
N ALA A 303 5.51 -19.43 5.48
CA ALA A 303 5.08 -18.60 6.59
C ALA A 303 5.52 -19.13 7.96
N SER A 304 5.64 -20.46 8.09
CA SER A 304 6.08 -21.14 9.31
C SER A 304 7.59 -21.26 9.44
N ASP A 305 8.36 -20.83 8.43
CA ASP A 305 9.82 -20.94 8.43
C ASP A 305 10.46 -19.91 9.37
N ASP A 306 11.48 -20.33 10.12
CA ASP A 306 12.19 -19.47 11.06
C ASP A 306 12.86 -18.25 10.38
N PHE A 307 13.35 -18.41 9.16
CA PHE A 307 13.92 -17.30 8.38
C PHE A 307 12.86 -16.25 8.01
N THR A 308 11.64 -16.67 7.70
CA THR A 308 10.51 -15.75 7.49
C THR A 308 10.21 -14.95 8.76
N ALA A 309 10.10 -15.63 9.89
CA ALA A 309 9.87 -14.97 11.18
C ALA A 309 10.95 -13.91 11.50
N ARG A 310 12.23 -14.27 11.34
CA ARG A 310 13.37 -13.34 11.56
C ARG A 310 13.37 -12.18 10.57
N HIS A 311 13.17 -12.47 9.29
CA HIS A 311 13.17 -11.48 8.23
C HIS A 311 12.07 -10.43 8.44
N LEU A 312 10.84 -10.87 8.68
CA LEU A 312 9.70 -9.98 8.82
C LEU A 312 9.70 -9.23 10.15
N SER A 313 10.11 -9.87 11.25
CA SER A 313 10.29 -9.18 12.53
C SER A 313 11.31 -8.04 12.43
N LYS A 314 12.43 -8.28 11.74
CA LYS A 314 13.42 -7.24 11.47
C LYS A 314 12.86 -6.11 10.60
N LYS A 315 12.14 -6.43 9.51
CA LYS A 315 11.52 -5.41 8.63
C LYS A 315 10.49 -4.57 9.39
N LEU A 316 9.62 -5.19 10.19
CA LEU A 316 8.66 -4.48 11.04
C LEU A 316 9.36 -3.55 12.04
N ALA A 317 10.37 -4.06 12.74
CA ALA A 317 11.14 -3.28 13.69
C ALA A 317 11.80 -2.05 13.03
N ILE A 318 12.44 -2.22 11.88
CA ILE A 318 13.06 -1.11 11.12
C ILE A 318 12.00 -0.10 10.66
N HIS A 319 10.83 -0.55 10.23
CA HIS A 319 9.76 0.34 9.76
C HIS A 319 9.24 1.27 10.86
N PHE A 320 9.06 0.75 12.09
CA PHE A 320 8.48 1.51 13.19
C PHE A 320 9.52 2.18 14.09
N ILE A 321 10.69 1.57 14.30
CA ILE A 321 11.70 2.01 15.24
C ILE A 321 12.87 2.72 14.54
N GLY A 322 13.22 2.26 13.34
CA GLY A 322 14.35 2.79 12.55
C GLY A 322 15.52 1.82 12.40
N GLU A 323 16.54 2.23 11.67
CA GLU A 323 17.68 1.36 11.31
C GLU A 323 18.54 0.96 12.50
N LEU A 324 18.57 1.78 13.55
CA LEU A 324 19.34 1.56 14.76
C LEU A 324 18.58 0.71 15.82
N VAL A 325 17.56 -0.02 15.39
CA VAL A 325 16.82 -0.96 16.24
C VAL A 325 17.79 -2.01 16.82
N SER A 326 17.67 -2.26 18.12
CA SER A 326 18.51 -3.24 18.81
C SER A 326 18.10 -4.68 18.48
N GLN A 327 19.05 -5.61 18.63
CA GLN A 327 18.76 -7.03 18.43
C GLN A 327 17.70 -7.53 19.41
N SER A 328 17.69 -7.05 20.65
CA SER A 328 16.68 -7.43 21.66
C SER A 328 15.26 -7.00 21.28
N GLU A 329 15.12 -5.83 20.64
CA GLU A 329 13.82 -5.36 20.14
C GLU A 329 13.32 -6.23 18.97
N ILE A 330 14.24 -6.64 18.07
CA ILE A 330 13.92 -7.58 16.98
C ILE A 330 13.53 -8.94 17.55
N ASP A 331 14.29 -9.46 18.53
CA ASP A 331 14.08 -10.77 19.14
C ASP A 331 12.75 -10.82 19.88
N SER A 332 12.29 -9.73 20.50
CA SER A 332 10.97 -9.68 21.13
C SER A 332 9.85 -9.94 20.12
N ILE A 333 9.85 -9.22 18.99
CA ILE A 333 8.87 -9.42 17.92
C ILE A 333 8.98 -10.83 17.32
N TYR A 334 10.21 -11.30 17.09
CA TYR A 334 10.46 -12.65 16.56
C TYR A 334 9.92 -13.75 17.48
N ASN A 335 10.11 -13.66 18.80
CA ASN A 335 9.61 -14.65 19.74
C ASN A 335 8.09 -14.73 19.70
N VAL A 336 7.39 -13.59 19.71
CA VAL A 336 5.93 -13.55 19.56
C VAL A 336 5.51 -14.14 18.22
N TRP A 337 6.24 -13.84 17.12
CA TRP A 337 5.97 -14.45 15.82
C TRP A 337 6.02 -15.98 15.86
N LYS A 338 7.06 -16.53 16.49
CA LYS A 338 7.21 -18.00 16.64
C LYS A 338 6.11 -18.62 17.48
N ASP A 339 5.88 -18.07 18.67
CA ASP A 339 4.93 -18.60 19.64
C ASP A 339 3.50 -18.57 19.11
N SER A 340 3.14 -17.50 18.42
CA SER A 340 1.83 -17.31 17.79
C SER A 340 1.70 -17.97 16.42
N LYS A 341 2.78 -18.58 15.89
CA LYS A 341 2.84 -19.14 14.52
C LYS A 341 2.49 -18.13 13.43
N GLY A 342 2.95 -16.89 13.59
CA GLY A 342 2.70 -15.81 12.65
C GLY A 342 1.29 -15.24 12.70
N ASN A 343 0.61 -15.29 13.85
CA ASN A 343 -0.62 -14.53 14.07
C ASN A 343 -0.30 -13.04 14.08
N LEU A 344 -0.74 -12.33 13.03
CA LEU A 344 -0.41 -10.92 12.84
C LEU A 344 -1.04 -10.01 13.90
N GLU A 345 -2.15 -10.38 14.51
CA GLU A 345 -2.71 -9.60 15.62
C GLU A 345 -1.75 -9.53 16.79
N GLU A 346 -1.22 -10.70 17.22
CA GLU A 346 -0.26 -10.78 18.32
C GLU A 346 1.08 -10.11 17.96
N VAL A 347 1.56 -10.35 16.76
CA VAL A 347 2.78 -9.71 16.25
C VAL A 347 2.64 -8.18 16.21
N ASN A 348 1.52 -7.66 15.72
CA ASN A 348 1.28 -6.22 15.66
C ASN A 348 1.19 -5.61 17.07
N LYS A 349 0.55 -6.28 18.03
CA LYS A 349 0.54 -5.82 19.44
C LYS A 349 1.97 -5.67 19.96
N GLU A 350 2.81 -6.67 19.73
CA GLU A 350 4.21 -6.63 20.18
C GLU A 350 5.03 -5.53 19.45
N VAL A 351 4.84 -5.36 18.15
CA VAL A 351 5.47 -4.24 17.41
C VAL A 351 5.13 -2.90 18.04
N LEU A 352 3.87 -2.68 18.42
CA LEU A 352 3.45 -1.43 19.07
C LEU A 352 4.05 -1.29 20.46
N ASN A 353 4.11 -2.37 21.25
CA ASN A 353 4.71 -2.38 22.59
C ASN A 353 6.20 -2.04 22.52
N VAL A 354 6.96 -2.75 21.70
CA VAL A 354 8.40 -2.50 21.53
C VAL A 354 8.66 -1.08 21.03
N THR A 355 7.87 -0.61 20.04
CA THR A 355 7.99 0.75 19.51
C THR A 355 7.73 1.81 20.57
N ALA A 356 6.76 1.60 21.46
CA ALA A 356 6.42 2.53 22.55
C ALA A 356 7.56 2.68 23.57
N LEU A 357 8.32 1.61 23.80
CA LEU A 357 9.43 1.56 24.76
C LEU A 357 10.77 1.95 24.14
N SER A 358 10.88 1.86 22.82
CA SER A 358 12.13 2.09 22.09
C SER A 358 12.58 3.55 22.12
N LYS A 359 13.89 3.71 22.28
CA LYS A 359 14.60 5.00 22.10
C LYS A 359 15.06 5.22 20.66
N GLY A 360 14.84 4.25 19.77
CA GLY A 360 15.18 4.34 18.35
C GLY A 360 14.46 5.52 17.67
N ARG A 361 15.07 6.06 16.63
CA ARG A 361 14.52 7.19 15.86
C ARG A 361 14.34 6.76 14.40
N LYS A 362 13.12 6.81 13.93
CA LYS A 362 12.78 6.51 12.54
C LYS A 362 12.77 7.78 11.70
N PHE A 363 13.61 7.82 10.68
CA PHE A 363 13.50 8.84 9.64
C PHE A 363 12.26 8.55 8.78
N LEU A 364 11.34 9.52 8.71
CA LEU A 364 10.06 9.34 8.05
C LEU A 364 10.20 9.35 6.53
N TRP A 365 9.56 8.38 5.88
CA TRP A 365 9.32 8.49 4.44
C TRP A 365 8.65 9.82 4.09
N PRO A 366 8.93 10.39 2.91
CA PRO A 366 8.35 11.68 2.52
C PRO A 366 6.83 11.73 2.60
N SER A 367 6.13 10.65 2.20
CA SER A 367 4.67 10.55 2.30
C SER A 367 4.19 10.52 3.75
N THR A 368 4.82 9.72 4.60
CA THR A 368 4.48 9.64 6.02
C THR A 368 4.73 10.96 6.73
N TRP A 369 5.87 11.61 6.46
CA TRP A 369 6.17 12.94 6.94
C TRP A 369 5.08 13.96 6.56
N MET A 370 4.65 13.94 5.31
CA MET A 370 3.62 14.86 4.81
C MET A 370 2.27 14.65 5.52
N PHE A 371 1.82 13.40 5.65
CA PHE A 371 0.57 13.11 6.35
C PHE A 371 0.63 13.52 7.82
N GLN A 372 1.76 13.26 8.48
CA GLN A 372 1.95 13.73 9.85
C GLN A 372 1.97 15.26 9.93
N ALA A 373 2.60 15.92 8.97
CA ALA A 373 2.63 17.38 8.93
C ALA A 373 1.22 17.98 8.80
N ILE A 374 0.40 17.45 7.89
CA ILE A 374 -0.98 17.91 7.69
C ILE A 374 -1.84 17.62 8.92
N ARG A 375 -1.87 16.36 9.39
CA ARG A 375 -2.70 15.97 10.54
C ARG A 375 -2.31 16.69 11.81
N PHE A 376 -1.02 16.70 12.14
CA PHE A 376 -0.54 17.30 13.39
C PHE A 376 -0.72 18.81 13.43
N SER A 377 -0.51 19.50 12.30
CA SER A 377 -0.74 20.95 12.22
C SER A 377 -2.22 21.35 12.17
N GLY A 378 -3.11 20.44 11.83
CA GLY A 378 -4.52 20.75 11.58
C GLY A 378 -4.76 21.54 10.31
N SER A 379 -3.80 21.51 9.37
CA SER A 379 -3.98 22.14 8.06
C SER A 379 -5.17 21.56 7.32
N SER A 380 -6.01 22.40 6.73
CA SER A 380 -7.10 21.97 5.85
C SER A 380 -6.62 21.61 4.43
N PHE A 381 -5.37 21.19 4.29
CA PHE A 381 -4.78 20.80 3.03
C PHE A 381 -5.40 19.51 2.51
N LEU A 382 -6.33 19.67 1.59
CA LEU A 382 -6.96 18.60 0.84
C LEU A 382 -6.74 18.83 -0.64
N PRO A 383 -5.76 18.15 -1.23
CA PRO A 383 -5.61 18.23 -2.67
C PRO A 383 -6.86 17.65 -3.31
N GLY A 384 -7.46 18.38 -4.18
CA GLY A 384 -8.60 17.89 -4.95
C GLY A 384 -9.92 18.61 -4.71
N PHE A 385 -10.04 19.45 -3.70
CA PHE A 385 -11.25 20.25 -3.50
C PHE A 385 -11.07 21.65 -4.06
N ARG A 386 -11.96 22.03 -5.01
CA ARG A 386 -12.13 23.38 -5.50
C ARG A 386 -13.20 24.07 -4.68
N ASP A 387 -13.38 25.18 -4.44
CA ASP A 387 -14.56 26.02 -4.16
C ASP A 387 -15.34 25.80 -2.85
N GLY A 388 -14.76 25.21 -1.81
CA GLY A 388 -15.44 25.15 -0.51
C GLY A 388 -16.68 24.26 -0.43
N ASN A 389 -17.18 23.76 -1.55
CA ASN A 389 -18.23 22.75 -1.60
C ASN A 389 -17.57 21.37 -1.72
N ALA A 390 -17.36 20.78 -0.59
CA ALA A 390 -16.71 19.50 -0.43
C ALA A 390 -17.64 18.33 -0.81
N SER A 391 -18.22 18.39 -1.99
CA SER A 391 -18.82 17.22 -2.59
C SER A 391 -17.73 16.43 -3.29
N PHE A 392 -17.47 15.19 -2.91
CA PHE A 392 -16.58 14.28 -3.65
C PHE A 392 -17.02 14.12 -5.11
N THR A 393 -18.27 14.37 -5.40
CA THR A 393 -18.81 14.40 -6.78
C THR A 393 -18.19 15.52 -7.64
N ASN A 394 -17.64 16.55 -7.01
CA ASN A 394 -16.98 17.67 -7.66
C ASN A 394 -15.44 17.54 -7.70
N VAL A 395 -14.89 16.44 -7.18
CA VAL A 395 -13.48 16.12 -7.35
C VAL A 395 -13.22 15.79 -8.81
N VAL A 396 -12.85 16.82 -9.57
CA VAL A 396 -12.32 16.65 -10.93
C VAL A 396 -10.82 16.76 -10.84
N PRO A 397 -10.08 15.66 -10.75
CA PRO A 397 -8.64 15.64 -10.55
C PRO A 397 -7.86 16.45 -11.57
N SER A 398 -8.38 16.53 -12.80
CA SER A 398 -7.74 17.18 -13.95
C SER A 398 -7.67 18.71 -13.88
N LYS A 399 -8.38 19.34 -12.94
CA LYS A 399 -8.40 20.81 -12.82
C LYS A 399 -7.57 21.35 -11.66
N LEU A 400 -6.84 20.47 -10.97
CA LEU A 400 -6.17 20.82 -9.73
C LEU A 400 -4.67 20.96 -9.91
N ASN A 401 -4.12 22.07 -9.44
CA ASN A 401 -2.68 22.25 -9.31
C ASN A 401 -2.04 21.32 -8.25
N TYR A 402 -2.85 20.53 -7.54
CA TYR A 402 -2.45 19.71 -6.39
C TYR A 402 -3.12 18.33 -6.41
N GLU A 403 -2.93 17.55 -7.47
CA GLU A 403 -3.33 16.14 -7.45
C GLU A 403 -2.50 15.41 -6.38
N PRO A 404 -3.11 14.61 -5.48
CA PRO A 404 -2.39 13.83 -4.47
C PRO A 404 -1.26 13.00 -5.06
N LYS A 405 -1.51 12.38 -6.21
CA LYS A 405 -0.53 11.62 -6.95
C LYS A 405 0.70 12.45 -7.31
N LYS A 406 0.52 13.66 -7.85
CA LYS A 406 1.63 14.55 -8.24
C LYS A 406 2.46 15.01 -7.05
N ILE A 407 1.82 15.29 -5.92
CA ILE A 407 2.55 15.68 -4.71
C ILE A 407 3.42 14.53 -4.21
N LEU A 408 2.89 13.31 -4.23
CA LEU A 408 3.65 12.12 -3.88
C LEU A 408 4.79 11.83 -4.87
N GLU A 409 4.55 12.05 -6.18
CA GLU A 409 5.58 12.00 -7.22
C GLU A 409 6.66 13.06 -6.98
N GLU A 410 6.28 14.31 -6.70
CA GLU A 410 7.21 15.40 -6.35
C GLU A 410 8.04 15.03 -5.12
N LEU A 411 7.47 14.39 -4.12
CA LEU A 411 8.17 13.89 -2.94
C LEU A 411 9.05 12.67 -3.23
N GLY A 412 8.91 12.03 -4.39
CA GLY A 412 9.62 10.81 -4.77
C GLY A 412 9.14 9.54 -4.06
N ASN A 413 7.96 9.59 -3.45
CA ASN A 413 7.40 8.48 -2.68
C ASN A 413 5.92 8.25 -3.04
N SER A 414 5.68 7.98 -4.33
CA SER A 414 4.34 7.70 -4.87
C SER A 414 3.78 6.40 -4.32
N PHE A 415 2.48 6.38 -4.04
CA PHE A 415 1.83 5.13 -3.68
C PHE A 415 1.74 4.21 -4.90
N TRP A 416 2.10 2.93 -4.68
CA TRP A 416 1.97 1.84 -5.64
C TRP A 416 2.70 2.07 -6.97
N GLU A 417 3.76 2.86 -6.93
CA GLU A 417 4.60 3.17 -8.08
C GLU A 417 6.09 2.93 -7.81
N SER A 418 6.40 2.06 -6.84
CA SER A 418 7.78 1.60 -6.70
C SER A 418 8.24 0.95 -8.01
N ARG A 419 9.48 1.26 -8.40
CA ARG A 419 10.06 0.74 -9.64
C ARG A 419 10.49 -0.72 -9.53
N GLN A 420 10.73 -1.19 -8.31
CA GLN A 420 11.26 -2.52 -8.02
C GLN A 420 10.28 -3.27 -7.10
N PRO A 421 10.24 -4.60 -7.16
CA PRO A 421 9.38 -5.42 -6.31
C PRO A 421 9.76 -5.41 -4.83
N ASP A 422 10.98 -4.97 -4.48
CA ASP A 422 11.46 -4.79 -3.10
C ASP A 422 10.84 -3.58 -2.38
N GLY A 423 10.14 -2.71 -3.13
CA GLY A 423 9.46 -1.54 -2.59
C GLY A 423 10.38 -0.33 -2.37
N TYR A 424 9.93 0.60 -1.54
CA TYR A 424 10.73 1.76 -1.12
C TYR A 424 11.64 1.40 0.04
N SER A 425 12.86 1.95 0.00
CA SER A 425 13.86 1.75 1.03
C SER A 425 13.45 2.30 2.39
N GLU A 426 13.79 1.57 3.45
CA GLU A 426 13.65 2.03 4.83
C GLU A 426 14.87 2.84 5.33
N ARG A 427 15.93 2.90 4.53
CA ARG A 427 17.20 3.56 4.90
C ARG A 427 17.05 5.07 4.85
N LYS A 428 17.56 5.74 5.90
CA LYS A 428 17.60 7.21 6.00
C LYS A 428 18.35 7.82 4.82
N ASP A 429 19.50 7.25 4.46
CA ASP A 429 20.40 7.80 3.45
C ASP A 429 19.76 7.92 2.06
N ASP A 430 18.78 7.07 1.76
CA ASP A 430 18.04 7.12 0.49
C ASP A 430 17.04 8.29 0.42
N TRP A 431 16.77 8.95 1.55
CA TRP A 431 15.78 10.03 1.69
C TRP A 431 16.36 11.38 2.15
N VAL A 432 17.68 11.40 2.43
CA VAL A 432 18.39 12.62 2.87
C VAL A 432 19.27 13.12 1.74
N SER A 433 18.73 14.02 0.94
CA SER A 433 19.46 14.77 -0.07
C SER A 433 18.95 16.20 -0.15
N THR A 434 19.74 17.10 -0.74
CA THR A 434 19.32 18.49 -0.98
C THR A 434 18.00 18.55 -1.77
N GLU A 435 17.84 17.66 -2.75
CA GLU A 435 16.62 17.60 -3.57
C GLU A 435 15.41 17.15 -2.74
N HIS A 436 15.53 16.10 -1.93
CA HIS A 436 14.46 15.64 -1.05
C HIS A 436 14.08 16.70 -0.01
N PHE A 437 15.05 17.47 0.46
CA PHE A 437 14.82 18.55 1.39
C PHE A 437 14.09 19.72 0.74
N ASP A 438 14.50 20.16 -0.45
CA ASP A 438 13.83 21.22 -1.22
C ASP A 438 12.36 20.84 -1.53
N ARG A 439 12.12 19.60 -1.90
CA ARG A 439 10.76 19.08 -2.13
C ARG A 439 9.89 19.18 -0.87
N ARG A 440 10.44 18.82 0.30
CA ARG A 440 9.72 18.94 1.59
C ARG A 440 9.43 20.39 1.94
N ILE A 441 10.37 21.32 1.73
CA ILE A 441 10.16 22.77 1.91
C ILE A 441 8.99 23.26 1.06
N LYS A 442 8.95 22.89 -0.22
CA LYS A 442 7.86 23.27 -1.14
C LYS A 442 6.52 22.74 -0.66
N VAL A 443 6.46 21.49 -0.22
CA VAL A 443 5.24 20.87 0.31
C VAL A 443 4.84 21.50 1.63
N ALA A 444 5.76 21.75 2.57
CA ALA A 444 5.49 22.44 3.83
C ALA A 444 4.91 23.84 3.62
N SER A 445 5.44 24.57 2.64
CA SER A 445 4.90 25.87 2.23
C SER A 445 3.46 25.80 1.73
N ARG A 446 3.13 24.73 0.97
CA ARG A 446 1.75 24.49 0.51
C ARG A 446 0.83 24.13 1.69
N ILE A 447 1.29 23.28 2.62
CA ILE A 447 0.54 22.95 3.83
C ILE A 447 0.19 24.22 4.62
N TYR A 448 1.16 25.14 4.77
CA TYR A 448 0.93 26.42 5.45
C TYR A 448 -0.15 27.27 4.78
N SER A 449 -0.23 27.30 3.44
CA SER A 449 -1.23 28.08 2.71
C SER A 449 -2.68 27.63 2.96
N PHE A 450 -2.89 26.44 3.55
CA PHE A 450 -4.19 25.92 3.97
C PHE A 450 -4.49 26.16 5.45
N GLN A 451 -3.87 27.20 6.03
CA GLN A 451 -4.18 27.74 7.35
C GLN A 451 -4.16 26.66 8.47
N PRO A 452 -2.95 26.23 8.88
CA PRO A 452 -2.82 25.29 9.97
C PRO A 452 -3.34 25.88 11.28
N ASP A 453 -3.98 25.06 12.11
CA ASP A 453 -4.42 25.43 13.44
C ASP A 453 -3.22 25.60 14.39
N ARG A 454 -2.19 24.73 14.28
CA ARG A 454 -0.94 24.80 15.06
C ARG A 454 0.17 25.45 14.26
N GLN A 455 0.84 26.41 14.87
CA GLN A 455 1.98 27.12 14.29
C GLN A 455 3.31 26.43 14.62
N GLY A 456 4.43 26.86 14.00
CA GLY A 456 5.72 26.21 14.14
C GLY A 456 6.25 26.14 15.57
N GLU A 457 6.08 27.19 16.35
CA GLU A 457 6.48 27.26 17.77
C GLU A 457 5.65 26.32 18.64
N GLU A 458 4.35 26.25 18.41
CA GLU A 458 3.46 25.34 19.12
C GLU A 458 3.81 23.86 18.81
N ILE A 459 4.06 23.53 17.53
CA ILE A 459 4.52 22.22 17.11
C ILE A 459 5.83 21.85 17.84
N ALA A 460 6.79 22.79 17.88
CA ALA A 460 8.07 22.59 18.54
C ALA A 460 7.95 22.34 20.06
N ASN A 461 7.00 23.01 20.71
CA ASN A 461 6.75 22.85 22.14
C ASN A 461 6.03 21.51 22.43
N LEU A 462 4.99 21.18 21.68
CA LEU A 462 4.23 19.92 21.85
C LEU A 462 5.08 18.67 21.60
N LEU A 463 6.01 18.74 20.65
CA LEU A 463 6.91 17.65 20.31
C LEU A 463 8.25 17.73 21.04
N ASP A 464 8.44 18.71 21.93
CA ASP A 464 9.66 18.93 22.70
C ASP A 464 10.91 18.88 21.80
N PHE A 465 10.98 19.81 20.87
CA PHE A 465 12.12 19.96 19.96
C PHE A 465 13.39 20.40 20.69
N SER A 466 14.52 20.07 20.13
CA SER A 466 15.82 20.49 20.63
C SER A 466 15.96 22.00 20.66
N SER A 467 16.85 22.50 21.54
CA SER A 467 17.13 23.94 21.67
C SER A 467 17.60 24.53 20.33
N ASN A 468 18.38 23.78 19.55
CA ASN A 468 18.87 24.24 18.25
C ASN A 468 17.72 24.48 17.27
N THR A 469 16.73 23.55 17.20
CA THR A 469 15.57 23.72 16.34
C THR A 469 14.69 24.87 16.81
N LYS A 470 14.45 25.00 18.11
CA LYS A 470 13.69 26.14 18.69
C LYS A 470 14.34 27.47 18.34
N MET A 471 15.67 27.61 18.52
CA MET A 471 16.41 28.81 18.11
C MET A 471 16.31 29.11 16.61
N ALA A 472 16.32 28.07 15.75
CA ALA A 472 16.15 28.25 14.31
C ALA A 472 14.74 28.78 13.97
N ILE A 473 13.70 28.27 14.64
CA ILE A 473 12.32 28.74 14.49
C ILE A 473 12.22 30.21 14.94
N ASP A 474 12.81 30.56 16.08
CA ASP A 474 12.78 31.93 16.62
C ASP A 474 13.42 32.96 15.69
N LYS A 475 14.51 32.57 15.01
CA LYS A 475 15.24 33.41 14.03
C LYS A 475 14.53 33.54 12.68
N ALA A 476 13.53 32.73 12.39
CA ALA A 476 12.82 32.81 11.13
C ALA A 476 11.99 34.10 11.02
N SER A 477 11.96 34.69 9.82
CA SER A 477 11.50 36.05 9.58
C SER A 477 10.00 36.28 9.76
N ASN A 478 9.20 35.23 9.58
CA ASN A 478 7.74 35.29 9.61
C ASN A 478 7.11 33.92 9.98
N MET A 479 5.82 33.89 10.25
CA MET A 479 5.09 32.70 10.70
C MET A 479 5.18 31.54 9.73
N ARG A 480 5.15 31.82 8.42
CA ARG A 480 5.30 30.77 7.38
C ARG A 480 6.67 30.14 7.45
N ASP A 481 7.72 30.93 7.56
CA ASP A 481 9.08 30.40 7.61
C ASP A 481 9.32 29.63 8.91
N LYS A 482 8.79 30.12 10.06
CA LYS A 482 8.79 29.40 11.33
C LYS A 482 8.11 28.01 11.21
N PHE A 483 6.98 27.94 10.52
CA PHE A 483 6.26 26.70 10.26
C PHE A 483 7.07 25.75 9.38
N ILE A 484 7.65 26.26 8.30
CA ILE A 484 8.48 25.45 7.38
C ILE A 484 9.72 24.90 8.12
N VAL A 485 10.41 25.75 8.89
CA VAL A 485 11.57 25.34 9.70
C VAL A 485 11.17 24.23 10.68
N ALA A 486 10.04 24.38 11.36
CA ALA A 486 9.54 23.36 12.27
C ALA A 486 9.32 22.02 11.59
N LEU A 487 8.58 21.98 10.47
CA LEU A 487 8.25 20.74 9.77
C LEU A 487 9.43 20.09 9.04
N CYS A 488 10.38 20.89 8.57
CA CYS A 488 11.58 20.43 7.89
C CYS A 488 12.78 20.22 8.82
N SER A 489 12.60 20.38 10.13
CA SER A 489 13.64 20.13 11.12
C SER A 489 13.93 18.63 11.29
N PRO A 490 15.14 18.26 11.70
CA PRO A 490 15.44 16.88 12.10
C PRO A 490 14.48 16.36 13.19
N ASP A 491 14.07 17.21 14.13
CA ASP A 491 13.16 16.83 15.22
C ASP A 491 11.74 16.48 14.74
N PHE A 492 11.31 17.01 13.59
CA PHE A 492 10.04 16.61 12.98
C PHE A 492 10.20 15.47 11.98
N MET A 493 11.29 15.42 11.24
CA MET A 493 11.53 14.37 10.24
C MET A 493 11.91 13.02 10.83
N GLU A 494 12.39 13.01 12.09
CA GLU A 494 12.69 11.77 12.83
C GLU A 494 11.76 11.64 14.04
N VAL A 495 11.19 10.46 14.22
CA VAL A 495 10.24 10.16 15.31
C VAL A 495 10.75 9.04 16.20
#